data_0efb8cdfb793d6c714271eae49402f0f
#
_entry.id   0efb8cdfb793d6c714271eae49402f0f
#
_cell.length_a   1.000
_cell.length_b   1.000
_cell.length_c   1.000
_cell.angle_alpha   90.00
_cell.angle_beta   90.00
_cell.angle_gamma   90.00
#
_symmetry.space_group_name_H-M   'P 1'
#
loop_
_entity.id
_entity.type
_entity.pdbx_description
1 polymer ?
#
loop_
_entity_poly.entity_id
_entity_poly.type
_entity_poly.pdbx_seq_one_letter_code
_entity_poly.pdbx_strand_id
1 'polypeptide(L)'
;MSAPGGGIDARPALVFAHANGFPGGVYRRLLEALAPRFTVTLVDRFGHAAGHPVDRRWSGLRDELVAHVETHAAHARPWLVGHSLGGYLSLLAAAQLGRQVSGVVLLDSPLIAGRAGLAIRWGRRLGFDRYLMPLMQTAQRRSLWPDLAAVQAHFGAKPAFARWDPDVLRDYAEAGTDVVADGRRLRFDPDVELRIYRSLPTRTVVEAARACRVPIALVAGTRSREVRSIGLGATRRVVGSRLTMIDGTHLFPMERPLETAAAIIGAIDGMAAARSPGS
;
A
#
# COMPACT_ATOMS: atom_id res chain seq x y z
N MET A 1 -22.14 -15.38 -37.94
CA MET A 1 -21.73 -14.25 -37.09
C MET A 1 -20.97 -14.82 -35.89
N SER A 2 -19.64 -14.84 -36.00
CA SER A 2 -18.77 -15.36 -34.94
C SER A 2 -18.61 -14.30 -33.88
N ALA A 3 -18.90 -14.66 -32.62
CA ALA A 3 -18.65 -13.79 -31.46
C ALA A 3 -17.14 -13.48 -31.38
N PRO A 4 -16.75 -12.24 -31.00
CA PRO A 4 -15.36 -11.93 -30.77
C PRO A 4 -14.91 -12.69 -29.53
N GLY A 5 -14.01 -13.66 -29.69
CA GLY A 5 -13.34 -14.34 -28.62
C GLY A 5 -12.54 -13.32 -27.81
N GLY A 6 -12.99 -13.02 -26.61
CA GLY A 6 -12.21 -12.27 -25.62
C GLY A 6 -10.95 -13.07 -25.30
N GLY A 7 -9.84 -12.75 -25.93
CA GLY A 7 -8.54 -13.31 -25.59
C GLY A 7 -8.27 -13.04 -24.12
N ILE A 8 -8.08 -14.10 -23.32
CA ILE A 8 -7.65 -13.99 -21.94
C ILE A 8 -6.29 -13.27 -21.97
N ASP A 9 -6.19 -12.11 -21.34
CA ASP A 9 -4.91 -11.41 -21.20
C ASP A 9 -3.90 -12.36 -20.54
N ALA A 10 -2.90 -12.77 -21.30
CA ALA A 10 -1.92 -13.77 -20.86
C ALA A 10 -0.99 -13.25 -19.76
N ARG A 11 -1.05 -11.95 -19.43
CA ARG A 11 -0.22 -11.34 -18.39
C ARG A 11 -0.69 -11.75 -16.98
N PRO A 12 0.23 -12.05 -16.06
CA PRO A 12 -0.13 -12.33 -14.67
C PRO A 12 -0.92 -11.16 -14.06
N ALA A 13 -1.93 -11.47 -13.24
CA ALA A 13 -2.68 -10.46 -12.52
C ALA A 13 -1.89 -9.90 -11.33
N LEU A 14 -2.01 -8.60 -11.10
CA LEU A 14 -1.45 -7.88 -9.97
C LEU A 14 -2.52 -6.97 -9.36
N VAL A 15 -2.75 -7.11 -8.06
CA VAL A 15 -3.63 -6.22 -7.30
C VAL A 15 -2.77 -5.30 -6.45
N PHE A 16 -2.92 -4.00 -6.66
CA PHE A 16 -2.18 -2.98 -5.94
C PHE A 16 -3.02 -2.39 -4.81
N ALA A 17 -2.42 -2.25 -3.62
CA ALA A 17 -3.02 -1.68 -2.44
C ALA A 17 -2.25 -0.43 -1.99
N HIS A 18 -2.91 0.72 -1.97
CA HIS A 18 -2.31 2.03 -1.69
C HIS A 18 -2.01 2.27 -0.21
N ALA A 19 -1.17 3.28 0.09
CA ALA A 19 -0.90 3.73 1.46
C ALA A 19 -2.03 4.62 2.00
N ASN A 20 -2.12 4.71 3.34
CA ASN A 20 -3.11 5.54 4.02
C ASN A 20 -2.98 7.02 3.61
N GLY A 21 -4.08 7.64 3.22
CA GLY A 21 -4.10 9.04 2.76
C GLY A 21 -3.66 9.27 1.30
N PHE A 22 -3.34 8.20 0.54
CA PHE A 22 -2.88 8.28 -0.85
C PHE A 22 -3.77 7.41 -1.75
N PRO A 23 -4.84 7.97 -2.36
CA PRO A 23 -5.72 7.23 -3.27
C PRO A 23 -4.95 6.54 -4.41
N GLY A 24 -5.52 5.47 -4.96
CA GLY A 24 -4.86 4.64 -5.97
C GLY A 24 -4.32 5.40 -7.17
N GLY A 25 -5.02 6.43 -7.64
CA GLY A 25 -4.59 7.26 -8.78
C GLY A 25 -3.24 7.98 -8.58
N VAL A 26 -2.80 8.18 -7.33
CA VAL A 26 -1.47 8.75 -7.02
C VAL A 26 -0.33 7.87 -7.51
N TYR A 27 -0.57 6.59 -7.68
CA TYR A 27 0.42 5.61 -8.12
C TYR A 27 0.43 5.39 -9.64
N ARG A 28 -0.28 6.23 -10.43
CA ARG A 28 -0.43 6.06 -11.88
C ARG A 28 0.88 5.75 -12.59
N ARG A 29 1.94 6.54 -12.36
CA ARG A 29 3.27 6.33 -12.98
C ARG A 29 3.88 4.96 -12.65
N LEU A 30 3.77 4.53 -11.40
CA LEU A 30 4.21 3.20 -10.96
C LEU A 30 3.41 2.09 -11.64
N LEU A 31 2.08 2.23 -11.68
CA LEU A 31 1.19 1.21 -12.24
C LEU A 31 1.32 1.12 -13.76
N GLU A 32 1.51 2.24 -14.46
CA GLU A 32 1.82 2.27 -15.90
C GLU A 32 3.14 1.55 -16.22
N ALA A 33 4.16 1.67 -15.36
CA ALA A 33 5.42 0.95 -15.53
C ALA A 33 5.30 -0.57 -15.26
N LEU A 34 4.29 -1.00 -14.50
CA LEU A 34 3.98 -2.42 -14.27
C LEU A 34 3.09 -3.02 -15.37
N ALA A 35 2.26 -2.20 -16.03
CA ALA A 35 1.27 -2.63 -17.00
C ALA A 35 1.81 -3.47 -18.20
N PRO A 36 3.04 -3.27 -18.70
CA PRO A 36 3.59 -4.15 -19.73
C PRO A 36 3.77 -5.61 -19.30
N ARG A 37 3.94 -5.86 -18.00
CA ARG A 37 4.19 -7.20 -17.42
C ARG A 37 2.97 -7.79 -16.72
N PHE A 38 2.03 -6.98 -16.28
CA PHE A 38 0.91 -7.41 -15.45
C PHE A 38 -0.41 -6.80 -15.90
N THR A 39 -1.50 -7.53 -15.72
CA THR A 39 -2.84 -6.96 -15.70
C THR A 39 -3.07 -6.40 -14.30
N VAL A 40 -2.98 -5.06 -14.17
CA VAL A 40 -3.00 -4.37 -12.88
C VAL A 40 -4.40 -3.89 -12.54
N THR A 41 -4.87 -4.22 -11.33
CA THR A 41 -6.08 -3.64 -10.72
C THR A 41 -5.75 -3.07 -9.34
N LEU A 42 -6.59 -2.19 -8.81
CA LEU A 42 -6.36 -1.53 -7.52
C LEU A 42 -7.67 -1.18 -6.82
N VAL A 43 -7.64 -1.15 -5.50
CA VAL A 43 -8.70 -0.49 -4.71
C VAL A 43 -8.41 1.00 -4.70
N ASP A 44 -9.39 1.79 -5.12
CA ASP A 44 -9.20 3.24 -5.29
C ASP A 44 -8.95 3.96 -3.96
N ARG A 45 -9.71 3.60 -2.90
CA ARG A 45 -9.68 4.34 -1.64
C ARG A 45 -10.18 3.49 -0.46
N PHE A 46 -9.27 2.83 0.24
CA PHE A 46 -9.62 2.00 1.41
C PHE A 46 -10.36 2.75 2.51
N GLY A 47 -11.33 2.07 3.11
CA GLY A 47 -12.05 2.55 4.28
C GLY A 47 -13.14 3.58 4.00
N HIS A 48 -13.48 3.83 2.73
CA HIS A 48 -14.56 4.73 2.32
C HIS A 48 -15.78 3.99 1.78
N ALA A 49 -15.68 2.69 1.53
CA ALA A 49 -16.80 1.88 1.10
C ALA A 49 -17.74 1.58 2.27
N ALA A 50 -19.06 1.82 2.10
CA ALA A 50 -20.05 1.68 3.16
C ALA A 50 -20.10 0.27 3.79
N GLY A 51 -19.79 -0.79 3.01
CA GLY A 51 -19.78 -2.18 3.48
C GLY A 51 -18.48 -2.59 4.22
N HIS A 52 -17.46 -1.74 4.25
CA HIS A 52 -16.13 -2.09 4.76
C HIS A 52 -15.60 -1.06 5.78
N PRO A 53 -16.17 -1.00 7.00
CA PRO A 53 -15.80 -0.02 8.00
C PRO A 53 -14.38 -0.24 8.53
N VAL A 54 -13.75 0.86 8.99
CA VAL A 54 -12.47 0.81 9.70
C VAL A 54 -12.70 0.35 11.12
N ASP A 55 -12.36 -0.90 11.42
CA ASP A 55 -12.43 -1.51 12.76
C ASP A 55 -11.03 -1.71 13.37
N ARG A 56 -10.99 -2.14 14.65
CA ARG A 56 -9.74 -2.32 15.40
C ARG A 56 -8.81 -3.42 14.87
N ARG A 57 -9.30 -4.32 14.03
CA ARG A 57 -8.54 -5.44 13.45
C ARG A 57 -8.32 -5.27 11.96
N TRP A 58 -8.84 -4.19 11.38
CA TRP A 58 -8.85 -3.94 9.96
C TRP A 58 -9.56 -5.04 9.15
N SER A 59 -10.53 -5.73 9.79
CA SER A 59 -11.30 -6.76 9.08
C SER A 59 -12.09 -6.18 7.92
N GLY A 60 -12.75 -5.04 8.09
CA GLY A 60 -13.46 -4.39 6.99
C GLY A 60 -12.52 -3.99 5.85
N LEU A 61 -11.36 -3.39 6.15
CA LEU A 61 -10.37 -3.02 5.12
C LEU A 61 -9.77 -4.25 4.41
N ARG A 62 -9.51 -5.34 5.16
CA ARG A 62 -9.08 -6.62 4.57
C ARG A 62 -10.14 -7.17 3.64
N ASP A 63 -11.40 -7.19 4.07
CA ASP A 63 -12.52 -7.75 3.31
C ASP A 63 -12.79 -6.92 2.05
N GLU A 64 -12.56 -5.60 2.08
CA GLU A 64 -12.59 -4.74 0.91
C GLU A 64 -11.54 -5.18 -0.15
N LEU A 65 -10.31 -5.48 0.28
CA LEU A 65 -9.27 -5.99 -0.62
C LEU A 65 -9.59 -7.41 -1.10
N VAL A 66 -10.11 -8.28 -0.24
CA VAL A 66 -10.52 -9.65 -0.60
C VAL A 66 -11.63 -9.61 -1.65
N ALA A 67 -12.69 -8.83 -1.42
CA ALA A 67 -13.77 -8.67 -2.38
C ALA A 67 -13.28 -8.12 -3.73
N HIS A 68 -12.32 -7.19 -3.70
CA HIS A 68 -11.70 -6.68 -4.94
C HIS A 68 -10.95 -7.79 -5.69
N VAL A 69 -10.18 -8.64 -4.99
CA VAL A 69 -9.49 -9.79 -5.60
C VAL A 69 -10.51 -10.77 -6.21
N GLU A 70 -11.56 -11.11 -5.47
CA GLU A 70 -12.61 -12.04 -5.92
C GLU A 70 -13.37 -11.52 -7.13
N THR A 71 -13.58 -10.21 -7.21
CA THR A 71 -14.30 -9.60 -8.33
C THR A 71 -13.45 -9.46 -9.60
N HIS A 72 -12.17 -9.09 -9.45
CA HIS A 72 -11.35 -8.66 -10.57
C HIS A 72 -10.22 -9.64 -10.95
N ALA A 73 -9.91 -10.62 -10.09
CA ALA A 73 -8.76 -11.49 -10.28
C ALA A 73 -8.96 -12.93 -9.74
N ALA A 74 -10.19 -13.37 -9.47
CA ALA A 74 -10.50 -14.65 -8.81
C ALA A 74 -9.81 -15.87 -9.45
N HIS A 75 -9.76 -15.95 -10.76
CA HIS A 75 -9.21 -17.09 -11.51
C HIS A 75 -7.72 -16.93 -11.88
N ALA A 76 -7.15 -15.78 -11.63
CA ALA A 76 -5.81 -15.42 -12.11
C ALA A 76 -4.69 -15.60 -11.07
N ARG A 77 -5.01 -15.99 -9.83
CA ARG A 77 -4.06 -16.07 -8.71
C ARG A 77 -3.12 -14.87 -8.64
N PRO A 78 -3.66 -13.65 -8.36
CA PRO A 78 -2.90 -12.41 -8.49
C PRO A 78 -1.72 -12.33 -7.52
N TRP A 79 -0.73 -11.53 -7.87
CA TRP A 79 0.24 -10.99 -6.94
C TRP A 79 -0.39 -9.84 -6.18
N LEU A 80 -0.24 -9.81 -4.86
CA LEU A 80 -0.67 -8.68 -4.02
C LEU A 80 0.54 -7.79 -3.77
N VAL A 81 0.46 -6.54 -4.19
CA VAL A 81 1.51 -5.54 -3.98
C VAL A 81 0.94 -4.39 -3.19
N GLY A 82 1.55 -4.03 -2.07
CA GLY A 82 0.97 -2.98 -1.24
C GLY A 82 2.00 -2.08 -0.58
N HIS A 83 1.70 -0.77 -0.55
CA HIS A 83 2.52 0.24 0.09
C HIS A 83 1.99 0.56 1.49
N SER A 84 2.87 0.51 2.49
CA SER A 84 2.54 0.91 3.88
C SER A 84 1.27 0.19 4.40
N LEU A 85 0.14 0.90 4.61
CA LEU A 85 -1.18 0.32 4.90
C LEU A 85 -1.50 -0.84 3.95
N GLY A 86 -1.37 -0.59 2.64
CA GLY A 86 -1.68 -1.57 1.61
C GLY A 86 -0.86 -2.86 1.72
N GLY A 87 0.41 -2.76 2.15
CA GLY A 87 1.24 -3.93 2.41
C GLY A 87 0.71 -4.78 3.57
N TYR A 88 0.25 -4.16 4.64
CA TYR A 88 -0.38 -4.88 5.75
C TYR A 88 -1.72 -5.48 5.35
N LEU A 89 -2.53 -4.77 4.55
CA LEU A 89 -3.79 -5.32 4.03
C LEU A 89 -3.53 -6.50 3.09
N SER A 90 -2.50 -6.42 2.26
CA SER A 90 -2.07 -7.53 1.40
C SER A 90 -1.69 -8.79 2.20
N LEU A 91 -1.01 -8.63 3.34
CA LEU A 91 -0.73 -9.75 4.25
C LEU A 91 -1.99 -10.35 4.86
N LEU A 92 -2.90 -9.50 5.34
CA LEU A 92 -4.18 -9.92 5.93
C LEU A 92 -5.04 -10.66 4.90
N ALA A 93 -5.15 -10.12 3.68
CA ALA A 93 -5.88 -10.73 2.59
C ALA A 93 -5.23 -12.06 2.13
N ALA A 94 -3.90 -12.10 1.97
CA ALA A 94 -3.19 -13.32 1.58
C ALA A 94 -3.31 -14.44 2.63
N ALA A 95 -3.35 -14.11 3.91
CA ALA A 95 -3.59 -15.10 4.97
C ALA A 95 -4.98 -15.73 4.88
N GLN A 96 -6.00 -14.98 4.44
CA GLN A 96 -7.36 -15.43 4.23
C GLN A 96 -7.51 -16.20 2.90
N LEU A 97 -7.01 -15.65 1.81
CA LEU A 97 -7.12 -16.21 0.45
C LEU A 97 -6.22 -17.44 0.25
N GLY A 98 -5.16 -17.57 1.05
CA GLY A 98 -4.25 -18.70 0.98
C GLY A 98 -3.62 -18.86 -0.41
N ARG A 99 -3.82 -20.02 -1.06
CA ARG A 99 -3.26 -20.33 -2.38
C ARG A 99 -4.00 -19.71 -3.55
N GLN A 100 -5.07 -18.97 -3.32
CA GLN A 100 -5.77 -18.23 -4.37
C GLN A 100 -4.97 -16.99 -4.86
N VAL A 101 -3.91 -16.60 -4.13
CA VAL A 101 -2.96 -15.58 -4.57
C VAL A 101 -1.58 -16.20 -4.83
N SER A 102 -0.77 -15.53 -5.62
CA SER A 102 0.56 -16.01 -5.99
C SER A 102 1.64 -15.62 -4.99
N GLY A 103 1.55 -14.48 -4.34
CA GLY A 103 2.51 -14.00 -3.35
C GLY A 103 2.24 -12.56 -2.97
N VAL A 104 3.06 -12.03 -2.08
CA VAL A 104 2.92 -10.66 -1.55
C VAL A 104 4.23 -9.90 -1.70
N VAL A 105 4.17 -8.66 -2.23
CA VAL A 105 5.28 -7.71 -2.20
C VAL A 105 4.89 -6.54 -1.31
N LEU A 106 5.64 -6.36 -0.25
CA LEU A 106 5.50 -5.27 0.70
C LEU A 106 6.36 -4.10 0.25
N LEU A 107 5.79 -2.91 0.11
CA LEU A 107 6.53 -1.68 -0.12
C LEU A 107 6.56 -0.88 1.18
N ASP A 108 7.72 -0.81 1.80
CA ASP A 108 7.99 -0.11 3.06
C ASP A 108 7.00 -0.43 4.19
N SER A 109 6.62 -1.71 4.32
CA SER A 109 5.68 -2.19 5.34
C SER A 109 6.37 -3.20 6.28
N PRO A 110 7.36 -2.76 7.09
CA PRO A 110 8.09 -3.64 8.00
C PRO A 110 7.16 -4.18 9.09
N LEU A 111 7.32 -5.45 9.47
CA LEU A 111 6.50 -6.08 10.51
C LEU A 111 6.82 -5.50 11.90
N ILE A 112 5.81 -4.92 12.52
CA ILE A 112 5.92 -4.28 13.84
C ILE A 112 5.76 -5.34 14.93
N ALA A 113 6.88 -5.86 15.44
CA ALA A 113 6.92 -6.90 16.47
C ALA A 113 7.91 -6.57 17.59
N GLY A 114 7.97 -7.42 18.63
CA GLY A 114 8.91 -7.28 19.76
C GLY A 114 8.74 -5.95 20.49
N ARG A 115 9.87 -5.31 20.82
CA ARG A 115 9.89 -4.05 21.62
C ARG A 115 9.14 -2.90 20.93
N ALA A 116 9.27 -2.76 19.60
CA ALA A 116 8.53 -1.73 18.85
C ALA A 116 7.01 -1.94 18.93
N GLY A 117 6.54 -3.17 18.74
CA GLY A 117 5.12 -3.49 18.87
C GLY A 117 4.60 -3.30 20.30
N LEU A 118 5.43 -3.60 21.29
CA LEU A 118 5.09 -3.38 22.69
C LEU A 118 4.99 -1.88 23.01
N ALA A 119 5.96 -1.08 22.55
CA ALA A 119 5.98 0.37 22.76
C ALA A 119 4.75 1.05 22.14
N ILE A 120 4.36 0.69 20.92
CA ILE A 120 3.15 1.21 20.27
C ILE A 120 1.90 0.83 21.07
N ARG A 121 1.78 -0.39 21.55
CA ARG A 121 0.62 -0.85 22.34
C ARG A 121 0.52 -0.10 23.68
N TRP A 122 1.63 0.06 24.39
CA TRP A 122 1.67 0.80 25.65
C TRP A 122 1.42 2.29 25.42
N GLY A 123 2.02 2.88 24.38
CA GLY A 123 1.79 4.28 24.02
C GLY A 123 0.30 4.56 23.76
N ARG A 124 -0.40 3.64 23.05
CA ARG A 124 -1.85 3.74 22.83
C ARG A 124 -2.64 3.61 24.13
N ARG A 125 -2.29 2.64 24.98
CA ARG A 125 -2.99 2.42 26.25
C ARG A 125 -2.87 3.62 27.19
N LEU A 126 -1.77 4.35 27.11
CA LEU A 126 -1.49 5.55 27.91
C LEU A 126 -1.89 6.86 27.20
N GLY A 127 -2.50 6.80 26.00
CA GLY A 127 -2.91 7.98 25.24
C GLY A 127 -1.76 8.78 24.62
N PHE A 128 -0.56 8.20 24.56
CA PHE A 128 0.62 8.80 23.91
C PHE A 128 0.69 8.56 22.40
N ASP A 129 -0.26 7.83 21.82
CA ASP A 129 -0.33 7.54 20.40
C ASP A 129 -0.33 8.82 19.54
N ARG A 130 -0.96 9.90 20.04
CA ARG A 130 -0.95 11.23 19.42
C ARG A 130 0.45 11.81 19.19
N TYR A 131 1.47 11.36 19.97
CA TYR A 131 2.86 11.80 19.87
C TYR A 131 3.73 10.83 19.06
N LEU A 132 3.28 9.57 18.89
CA LEU A 132 4.04 8.52 18.20
C LEU A 132 3.79 8.49 16.68
N MET A 133 2.75 9.16 16.21
CA MET A 133 2.34 9.18 14.80
C MET A 133 1.98 10.62 14.37
N PRO A 134 2.01 10.93 13.07
CA PRO A 134 1.68 12.26 12.57
C PRO A 134 0.17 12.59 12.65
N LEU A 135 -0.49 12.15 13.73
CA LEU A 135 -1.94 12.27 13.94
C LEU A 135 -2.42 13.71 14.01
N MET A 136 -1.62 14.58 14.62
CA MET A 136 -1.95 16.00 14.74
C MET A 136 -1.94 16.71 13.37
N GLN A 137 -1.00 16.33 12.49
CA GLN A 137 -0.93 16.90 11.14
C GLN A 137 -2.09 16.44 10.26
N THR A 138 -2.58 15.22 10.46
CA THR A 138 -3.72 14.69 9.73
C THR A 138 -5.02 15.36 10.16
N ALA A 139 -5.24 15.57 11.46
CA ALA A 139 -6.44 16.19 12.00
C ALA A 139 -6.62 17.67 11.63
N GLN A 140 -5.51 18.38 11.37
CA GLN A 140 -5.50 19.81 10.98
C GLN A 140 -5.24 20.00 9.49
N ARG A 141 -5.39 18.96 8.71
CA ARG A 141 -5.07 19.00 7.28
C ARG A 141 -6.04 19.89 6.52
N ARG A 142 -5.50 20.84 5.74
CA ARG A 142 -6.29 21.61 4.79
C ARG A 142 -7.00 20.65 3.84
N SER A 143 -8.30 20.85 3.63
CA SER A 143 -9.14 19.97 2.82
C SER A 143 -9.82 20.66 1.63
N LEU A 144 -9.64 21.99 1.46
CA LEU A 144 -10.25 22.74 0.37
C LEU A 144 -9.25 23.74 -0.23
N TRP A 145 -9.20 23.81 -1.56
CA TRP A 145 -8.38 24.72 -2.36
C TRP A 145 -9.22 25.29 -3.49
N PRO A 146 -8.90 26.52 -3.98
CA PRO A 146 -9.68 27.15 -5.05
C PRO A 146 -9.54 26.40 -6.39
N ASP A 147 -8.38 25.81 -6.68
CA ASP A 147 -8.09 25.14 -7.94
C ASP A 147 -6.96 24.09 -7.79
N LEU A 148 -6.65 23.41 -8.90
CA LEU A 148 -5.60 22.39 -8.96
C LEU A 148 -4.20 22.96 -8.73
N ALA A 149 -3.94 24.16 -9.22
CA ALA A 149 -2.63 24.82 -9.07
C ALA A 149 -2.35 25.13 -7.59
N ALA A 150 -3.37 25.58 -6.86
CA ALA A 150 -3.28 25.79 -5.41
C ALA A 150 -3.05 24.49 -4.62
N VAL A 151 -3.61 23.34 -5.07
CA VAL A 151 -3.32 22.02 -4.48
C VAL A 151 -1.86 21.66 -4.71
N GLN A 152 -1.36 21.79 -5.95
CA GLN A 152 0.03 21.47 -6.31
C GLN A 152 1.02 22.34 -5.53
N ALA A 153 0.79 23.65 -5.49
CA ALA A 153 1.62 24.61 -4.74
C ALA A 153 1.64 24.27 -3.23
N HIS A 154 0.47 23.96 -2.65
CA HIS A 154 0.36 23.62 -1.24
C HIS A 154 1.15 22.37 -0.86
N PHE A 155 1.05 21.29 -1.65
CA PHE A 155 1.76 20.05 -1.36
C PHE A 155 3.23 20.16 -1.78
N GLY A 156 3.56 20.77 -2.91
CA GLY A 156 4.93 20.97 -3.37
C GLY A 156 5.81 21.76 -2.40
N ALA A 157 5.21 22.68 -1.63
CA ALA A 157 5.92 23.43 -0.58
C ALA A 157 6.27 22.57 0.67
N LYS A 158 5.72 21.37 0.80
CA LYS A 158 5.97 20.54 1.98
C LYS A 158 7.21 19.67 1.79
N PRO A 159 8.12 19.59 2.79
CA PRO A 159 9.36 18.81 2.68
C PRO A 159 9.15 17.31 2.32
N ALA A 160 8.03 16.72 2.72
CA ALA A 160 7.70 15.33 2.41
C ALA A 160 7.48 15.10 0.91
N PHE A 161 7.03 16.12 0.17
CA PHE A 161 6.73 16.07 -1.26
C PHE A 161 7.86 16.62 -2.13
N ALA A 162 8.83 17.31 -1.54
CA ALA A 162 9.92 17.96 -2.28
C ALA A 162 10.83 16.99 -3.08
N ARG A 163 10.74 15.69 -2.77
CA ARG A 163 11.52 14.63 -3.44
C ARG A 163 10.70 13.80 -4.42
N TRP A 164 9.42 14.08 -4.54
CA TRP A 164 8.55 13.32 -5.41
C TRP A 164 8.87 13.60 -6.88
N ASP A 165 8.65 12.60 -7.71
CA ASP A 165 8.57 12.80 -9.15
C ASP A 165 7.52 13.88 -9.44
N PRO A 166 7.82 14.90 -10.27
CA PRO A 166 6.89 16.00 -10.54
C PRO A 166 5.55 15.55 -11.12
N ASP A 167 5.53 14.49 -11.93
CA ASP A 167 4.29 13.93 -12.47
C ASP A 167 3.46 13.23 -11.39
N VAL A 168 4.12 12.56 -10.43
CA VAL A 168 3.42 11.96 -9.28
C VAL A 168 2.82 13.03 -8.36
N LEU A 169 3.48 14.18 -8.20
CA LEU A 169 2.89 15.31 -7.47
C LEU A 169 1.64 15.87 -8.17
N ARG A 170 1.66 15.90 -9.52
CA ARG A 170 0.48 16.25 -10.32
C ARG A 170 -0.63 15.23 -10.14
N ASP A 171 -0.32 13.94 -10.25
CA ASP A 171 -1.26 12.83 -10.02
C ASP A 171 -1.89 12.91 -8.62
N TYR A 172 -1.09 13.26 -7.59
CA TYR A 172 -1.60 13.46 -6.25
C TYR A 172 -2.58 14.64 -6.15
N ALA A 173 -2.31 15.75 -6.82
CA ALA A 173 -3.23 16.88 -6.85
C ALA A 173 -4.54 16.52 -7.57
N GLU A 174 -4.47 15.79 -8.68
CA GLU A 174 -5.62 15.37 -9.48
C GLU A 174 -6.43 14.26 -8.81
N ALA A 175 -5.80 13.12 -8.51
CA ALA A 175 -6.47 11.94 -7.95
C ALA A 175 -6.73 12.05 -6.44
N GLY A 176 -5.96 12.88 -5.73
CA GLY A 176 -6.12 13.11 -4.29
C GLY A 176 -7.18 14.14 -3.94
N THR A 177 -7.81 14.80 -4.94
CA THR A 177 -8.86 15.79 -4.71
C THR A 177 -10.01 15.61 -5.70
N ASP A 178 -11.25 15.88 -5.25
CA ASP A 178 -12.45 15.93 -6.08
C ASP A 178 -12.77 17.38 -6.45
N VAL A 179 -13.34 17.61 -7.63
CA VAL A 179 -13.90 18.90 -8.04
C VAL A 179 -15.22 19.12 -7.28
N VAL A 180 -15.35 20.27 -6.64
CA VAL A 180 -16.55 20.72 -5.92
C VAL A 180 -16.92 22.14 -6.36
N ALA A 181 -18.10 22.62 -5.97
CA ALA A 181 -18.57 23.97 -6.39
C ALA A 181 -17.56 25.07 -6.05
N ASP A 182 -16.90 25.00 -4.89
CA ASP A 182 -15.97 26.01 -4.37
C ASP A 182 -14.48 25.68 -4.66
N GLY A 183 -14.21 24.82 -5.64
CA GLY A 183 -12.85 24.46 -6.03
C GLY A 183 -12.53 22.98 -5.98
N ARG A 184 -11.53 22.59 -5.20
CA ARG A 184 -11.08 21.19 -5.05
C ARG A 184 -11.03 20.78 -3.58
N ARG A 185 -11.66 19.66 -3.27
CA ARG A 185 -11.70 19.08 -1.91
C ARG A 185 -10.85 17.83 -1.82
N LEU A 186 -10.16 17.66 -0.69
CA LEU A 186 -9.41 16.44 -0.40
C LEU A 186 -10.33 15.22 -0.49
N ARG A 187 -9.95 14.25 -1.31
CA ARG A 187 -10.73 13.06 -1.61
C ARG A 187 -10.65 12.02 -0.49
N PHE A 188 -9.49 11.89 0.15
CA PHE A 188 -9.32 11.00 1.28
C PHE A 188 -9.74 11.72 2.56
N ASP A 189 -10.79 11.22 3.21
CA ASP A 189 -11.33 11.80 4.42
C ASP A 189 -10.30 11.73 5.56
N PRO A 190 -9.89 12.87 6.16
CA PRO A 190 -8.94 12.91 7.26
C PRO A 190 -9.36 12.09 8.49
N ASP A 191 -10.67 11.98 8.77
CA ASP A 191 -11.18 11.19 9.89
C ASP A 191 -11.05 9.68 9.61
N VAL A 192 -11.23 9.25 8.37
CA VAL A 192 -10.93 7.86 7.95
C VAL A 192 -9.44 7.58 8.08
N GLU A 193 -8.59 8.48 7.56
CA GLU A 193 -7.14 8.38 7.68
C GLU A 193 -6.70 8.25 9.14
N LEU A 194 -7.26 9.08 10.02
CA LEU A 194 -6.98 9.08 11.45
C LEU A 194 -7.43 7.77 12.13
N ARG A 195 -8.63 7.27 11.80
CA ARG A 195 -9.14 5.98 12.33
C ARG A 195 -8.23 4.82 11.93
N ILE A 196 -7.76 4.78 10.68
CA ILE A 196 -6.83 3.75 10.20
C ILE A 196 -5.53 3.79 11.02
N TYR A 197 -4.91 4.96 11.21
CA TYR A 197 -3.69 5.08 12.03
C TYR A 197 -3.93 4.62 13.47
N ARG A 198 -5.02 5.04 14.10
CA ARG A 198 -5.33 4.69 15.50
C ARG A 198 -5.62 3.22 15.70
N SER A 199 -6.12 2.53 14.68
CA SER A 199 -6.52 1.12 14.79
C SER A 199 -5.47 0.12 14.28
N LEU A 200 -4.25 0.55 13.87
CA LEU A 200 -3.19 -0.32 13.29
C LEU A 200 -3.00 -1.63 14.11
N PRO A 201 -3.38 -2.80 13.57
CA PRO A 201 -3.45 -4.05 14.32
C PRO A 201 -2.12 -4.81 14.26
N THR A 202 -1.07 -4.28 14.91
CA THR A 202 0.30 -4.79 14.81
C THR A 202 0.44 -6.29 15.05
N ARG A 203 -0.29 -6.82 16.04
CA ARG A 203 -0.27 -8.27 16.36
C ARG A 203 -0.93 -9.09 15.26
N THR A 204 -2.12 -8.70 14.83
CA THR A 204 -2.88 -9.39 13.78
C THR A 204 -2.10 -9.46 12.46
N VAL A 205 -1.41 -8.36 12.08
CA VAL A 205 -0.54 -8.33 10.89
C VAL A 205 0.63 -9.32 11.01
N VAL A 206 1.28 -9.39 12.16
CA VAL A 206 2.38 -10.35 12.39
C VAL A 206 1.87 -11.80 12.37
N GLU A 207 0.71 -12.06 12.95
CA GLU A 207 0.06 -13.37 12.92
C GLU A 207 -0.30 -13.76 11.47
N ALA A 208 -0.88 -12.85 10.70
CA ALA A 208 -1.18 -13.05 9.28
C ALA A 208 0.07 -13.34 8.45
N ALA A 209 1.16 -12.59 8.65
CA ALA A 209 2.41 -12.82 7.95
C ALA A 209 3.02 -14.21 8.23
N ARG A 210 2.84 -14.72 9.46
CA ARG A 210 3.28 -16.09 9.84
C ARG A 210 2.37 -17.17 9.30
N ALA A 211 1.08 -16.91 9.21
CA ALA A 211 0.07 -17.85 8.67
C ALA A 211 0.04 -17.86 7.14
N CYS A 212 0.67 -16.89 6.49
CA CYS A 212 0.67 -16.75 5.04
C CYS A 212 1.32 -17.97 4.38
N ARG A 213 0.62 -18.59 3.42
CA ARG A 213 1.05 -19.82 2.72
C ARG A 213 1.70 -19.55 1.37
N VAL A 214 1.88 -18.29 1.03
CA VAL A 214 2.52 -17.87 -0.22
C VAL A 214 3.78 -17.04 0.09
N PRO A 215 4.74 -16.96 -0.85
CA PRO A 215 5.96 -16.20 -0.60
C PRO A 215 5.69 -14.72 -0.39
N ILE A 216 6.47 -14.11 0.49
CA ILE A 216 6.44 -12.70 0.82
C ILE A 216 7.81 -12.10 0.53
N ALA A 217 7.85 -10.95 -0.14
CA ALA A 217 9.04 -10.12 -0.33
C ALA A 217 8.83 -8.73 0.29
N LEU A 218 9.92 -8.05 0.61
CA LEU A 218 9.93 -6.65 1.04
C LEU A 218 10.83 -5.83 0.14
N VAL A 219 10.32 -4.72 -0.37
CA VAL A 219 11.10 -3.61 -0.91
C VAL A 219 11.03 -2.46 0.10
N ALA A 220 12.17 -1.94 0.54
CA ALA A 220 12.23 -0.94 1.61
C ALA A 220 13.15 0.22 1.25
N GLY A 221 12.81 1.43 1.72
CA GLY A 221 13.59 2.62 1.50
C GLY A 221 14.84 2.70 2.39
N THR A 222 16.02 2.98 1.81
CA THR A 222 17.27 3.15 2.57
C THR A 222 17.20 4.30 3.57
N ARG A 223 16.35 5.30 3.31
CA ARG A 223 16.13 6.48 4.14
C ARG A 223 14.79 6.45 4.88
N SER A 224 14.05 5.32 4.84
CA SER A 224 12.79 5.17 5.55
C SER A 224 12.98 5.32 7.06
N ARG A 225 12.21 6.23 7.67
CA ARG A 225 12.16 6.40 9.13
C ARG A 225 11.42 5.24 9.78
N GLU A 226 10.38 4.73 9.13
CA GLU A 226 9.56 3.59 9.55
C GLU A 226 10.43 2.34 9.68
N VAL A 227 11.22 2.03 8.65
CA VAL A 227 12.15 0.90 8.64
C VAL A 227 13.23 1.06 9.74
N ARG A 228 13.77 2.26 9.91
CA ARG A 228 14.80 2.51 10.95
C ARG A 228 14.24 2.40 12.36
N SER A 229 13.04 2.93 12.60
CA SER A 229 12.44 2.93 13.94
C SER A 229 11.89 1.58 14.36
N ILE A 230 11.29 0.83 13.42
CA ILE A 230 10.72 -0.51 13.65
C ILE A 230 11.80 -1.58 13.61
N GLY A 231 12.79 -1.42 12.74
CA GLY A 231 13.81 -2.43 12.44
C GLY A 231 13.29 -3.56 11.55
N LEU A 232 14.19 -4.29 10.93
CA LEU A 232 13.87 -5.35 9.97
C LEU A 232 13.91 -6.77 10.57
N GLY A 233 14.22 -6.93 11.85
CA GLY A 233 14.44 -8.25 12.45
C GLY A 233 13.22 -9.18 12.37
N ALA A 234 12.00 -8.68 12.62
CA ALA A 234 10.79 -9.47 12.50
C ALA A 234 10.44 -9.77 11.03
N THR A 235 10.64 -8.80 10.16
CA THR A 235 10.37 -8.93 8.73
C THR A 235 11.30 -9.93 8.06
N ARG A 236 12.60 -9.87 8.35
CA ARG A 236 13.60 -10.82 7.81
C ARG A 236 13.30 -12.28 8.14
N ARG A 237 12.70 -12.57 9.31
CA ARG A 237 12.27 -13.93 9.65
C ARG A 237 11.18 -14.48 8.73
N VAL A 238 10.40 -13.61 8.10
CA VAL A 238 9.32 -13.99 7.19
C VAL A 238 9.76 -13.97 5.73
N VAL A 239 10.47 -12.89 5.33
CA VAL A 239 10.87 -12.73 3.92
C VAL A 239 12.18 -13.43 3.59
N GLY A 240 13.02 -13.73 4.58
CA GLY A 240 14.37 -14.32 4.34
C GLY A 240 15.25 -13.40 3.52
N SER A 241 15.79 -13.92 2.42
CA SER A 241 16.61 -13.18 1.45
C SER A 241 15.79 -12.32 0.49
N ARG A 242 14.45 -12.43 0.47
CA ARG A 242 13.57 -11.65 -0.41
C ARG A 242 13.36 -10.23 0.11
N LEU A 243 14.47 -9.55 0.35
CA LEU A 243 14.53 -8.15 0.81
C LEU A 243 15.37 -7.35 -0.17
N THR A 244 14.77 -6.33 -0.77
CA THR A 244 15.43 -5.36 -1.65
C THR A 244 15.41 -3.98 -1.01
N MET A 245 16.55 -3.28 -1.05
CA MET A 245 16.63 -1.88 -0.60
C MET A 245 16.68 -0.98 -1.81
N ILE A 246 15.88 0.09 -1.79
CA ILE A 246 15.84 1.13 -2.82
C ILE A 246 16.21 2.48 -2.21
N ASP A 247 16.91 3.34 -2.96
CA ASP A 247 17.24 4.66 -2.48
C ASP A 247 15.97 5.53 -2.39
N GLY A 248 15.54 5.85 -1.17
CA GLY A 248 14.33 6.63 -0.95
C GLY A 248 13.86 6.60 0.50
N THR A 249 12.89 7.46 0.80
CA THR A 249 12.20 7.52 2.10
C THR A 249 11.07 6.48 2.15
N HIS A 250 10.19 6.56 3.16
CA HIS A 250 8.95 5.79 3.19
C HIS A 250 8.10 5.98 1.91
N LEU A 251 8.23 7.12 1.27
CA LEU A 251 7.48 7.51 0.08
C LEU A 251 8.23 7.25 -1.23
N PHE A 252 9.21 6.32 -1.23
CA PHE A 252 9.98 6.00 -2.43
C PHE A 252 9.12 5.58 -3.65
N PRO A 253 7.91 4.99 -3.50
CA PRO A 253 7.07 4.72 -4.66
C PRO A 253 6.63 5.98 -5.42
N MET A 254 6.58 7.13 -4.72
CA MET A 254 6.29 8.43 -5.28
C MET A 254 7.57 9.18 -5.72
N GLU A 255 8.68 8.94 -5.01
CA GLU A 255 9.98 9.56 -5.33
C GLU A 255 10.63 8.94 -6.57
N ARG A 256 10.46 7.61 -6.75
CA ARG A 256 11.14 6.77 -7.76
C ARG A 256 10.22 5.69 -8.31
N PRO A 257 9.14 6.06 -9.02
CA PRO A 257 8.10 5.12 -9.46
C PRO A 257 8.65 4.03 -10.39
N LEU A 258 9.56 4.38 -11.33
CA LEU A 258 10.12 3.43 -12.29
C LEU A 258 11.09 2.43 -11.63
N GLU A 259 11.94 2.90 -10.72
CA GLU A 259 12.84 2.02 -9.96
C GLU A 259 12.03 1.11 -9.02
N THR A 260 10.93 1.64 -8.45
CA THR A 260 9.99 0.84 -7.65
C THR A 260 9.34 -0.25 -8.47
N ALA A 261 8.91 0.05 -9.70
CA ALA A 261 8.35 -0.96 -10.61
C ALA A 261 9.37 -2.06 -10.91
N ALA A 262 10.61 -1.70 -11.22
CA ALA A 262 11.68 -2.66 -11.47
C ALA A 262 11.96 -3.55 -10.24
N ALA A 263 11.95 -2.98 -9.04
CA ALA A 263 12.13 -3.74 -7.80
C ALA A 263 10.96 -4.70 -7.51
N ILE A 264 9.71 -4.28 -7.80
CA ILE A 264 8.53 -5.16 -7.71
C ILE A 264 8.65 -6.32 -8.67
N ILE A 265 8.97 -6.06 -9.95
CA ILE A 265 9.15 -7.09 -10.99
C ILE A 265 10.22 -8.09 -10.54
N GLY A 266 11.40 -7.62 -10.13
CA GLY A 266 12.49 -8.47 -9.68
C GLY A 266 12.13 -9.32 -8.46
N ALA A 267 11.37 -8.76 -7.50
CA ALA A 267 10.88 -9.52 -6.35
C ALA A 267 9.89 -10.62 -6.75
N ILE A 268 8.98 -10.32 -7.69
CA ILE A 268 8.01 -11.29 -8.21
C ILE A 268 8.73 -12.40 -8.99
N ASP A 269 9.63 -12.06 -9.91
CA ASP A 269 10.39 -13.01 -10.71
C ASP A 269 11.20 -13.95 -9.81
N GLY A 270 11.87 -13.43 -8.77
CA GLY A 270 12.61 -14.23 -7.80
C GLY A 270 11.71 -15.19 -7.00
N MET A 271 10.49 -14.76 -6.65
CA MET A 271 9.53 -15.63 -5.95
C MET A 271 8.92 -16.68 -6.88
N ALA A 272 8.69 -16.35 -8.15
CA ALA A 272 8.17 -17.26 -9.15
C ALA A 272 9.18 -18.37 -9.48
N ALA A 273 10.45 -18.01 -9.71
CA ALA A 273 11.54 -18.94 -9.98
C ALA A 273 11.75 -19.95 -8.84
N ALA A 274 11.66 -19.51 -7.58
CA ALA A 274 11.78 -20.38 -6.42
C ALA A 274 10.62 -21.39 -6.24
N ARG A 275 9.53 -21.25 -7.01
CA ARG A 275 8.37 -22.16 -6.98
C ARG A 275 8.37 -23.21 -8.06
N SER A 276 9.14 -23.02 -9.12
CA SER A 276 9.37 -24.03 -10.14
C SER A 276 10.46 -24.98 -9.62
N PRO A 277 10.13 -26.21 -9.16
CA PRO A 277 11.17 -27.18 -8.87
C PRO A 277 11.84 -27.47 -10.21
N GLY A 278 13.16 -27.50 -10.25
CA GLY A 278 13.94 -27.75 -11.44
C GLY A 278 13.40 -28.96 -12.21
N SER A 279 13.17 -28.74 -13.49
CA SER A 279 12.94 -29.75 -14.51
C SER A 279 14.14 -30.67 -14.64
#